data_4a15024f7dadf3f979e49bc7defa9944
#
_entry.id   4a15024f7dadf3f979e49bc7defa9944
#
_cell.length_a   1.000
_cell.length_b   1.000
_cell.length_c   1.000
_cell.angle_alpha   90.00
_cell.angle_beta   90.00
_cell.angle_gamma   90.00
#
_symmetry.space_group_name_H-M   'P 1'
#
loop_
_entity.id
_entity.type
_entity.pdbx_description
1 polymer ?
#
loop_
_entity_poly.entity_id
_entity_poly.type
_entity_poly.pdbx_seq_one_letter_code
_entity_poly.pdbx_strand_id
1 'polypeptide(L)'
;MSGILGLVAIFVVVALVLGVFSFFAYRRVLRKAKGIERGLKMVPLLIHLPPPADETEQQTMRDVRDVMREKASQAQTLYDLIAGTAQPGLKSNFYGQRHIAFEVIASNGLVHFFTAVPVALVSTIEQAIQTAYPGARIEEVEDHNIFNPQGKLSGTVGGELVLKQEYSYPIETLD
;
A
#
# COMPACT_ATOMS: atom_id res chain seq x y z
N MET A 1 -59.75 12.24 7.97
CA MET A 1 -58.72 11.30 8.46
C MET A 1 -57.64 10.95 7.44
N SER A 2 -57.97 10.81 6.14
CA SER A 2 -57.00 10.46 5.11
C SER A 2 -55.90 11.51 4.89
N GLY A 3 -56.18 12.80 4.99
CA GLY A 3 -55.21 13.86 4.78
C GLY A 3 -54.09 13.93 5.86
N ILE A 4 -54.46 13.66 7.13
CA ILE A 4 -53.51 13.66 8.24
C ILE A 4 -52.54 12.45 8.12
N LEU A 5 -53.05 11.29 7.73
CA LEU A 5 -52.25 10.10 7.47
C LEU A 5 -51.28 10.30 6.33
N GLY A 6 -51.70 10.98 5.24
CA GLY A 6 -50.83 11.33 4.15
C GLY A 6 -49.69 12.29 4.55
N LEU A 7 -50.00 13.30 5.37
CA LEU A 7 -49.02 14.26 5.88
C LEU A 7 -47.97 13.59 6.80
N VAL A 8 -48.40 12.69 7.66
CA VAL A 8 -47.50 11.90 8.53
C VAL A 8 -46.60 10.99 7.70
N ALA A 9 -47.14 10.32 6.66
CA ALA A 9 -46.35 9.47 5.80
C ALA A 9 -45.25 10.26 5.05
N ILE A 10 -45.57 11.43 4.53
CA ILE A 10 -44.61 12.31 3.86
C ILE A 10 -43.52 12.74 4.84
N PHE A 11 -43.89 13.14 6.07
CA PHE A 11 -42.94 13.55 7.08
C PHE A 11 -41.95 12.42 7.44
N VAL A 12 -42.44 11.19 7.59
CA VAL A 12 -41.62 9.99 7.87
C VAL A 12 -40.64 9.74 6.72
N VAL A 13 -41.10 9.81 5.46
CA VAL A 13 -40.23 9.61 4.29
C VAL A 13 -39.14 10.67 4.22
N VAL A 14 -39.48 11.94 4.43
CA VAL A 14 -38.51 13.05 4.45
C VAL A 14 -37.48 12.87 5.56
N ALA A 15 -37.92 12.51 6.77
CA ALA A 15 -37.04 12.25 7.90
C ALA A 15 -36.07 11.09 7.61
N LEU A 16 -36.57 10.03 6.95
CA LEU A 16 -35.75 8.87 6.56
C LEU A 16 -34.70 9.23 5.52
N VAL A 17 -35.07 10.00 4.49
CA VAL A 17 -34.15 10.50 3.46
C VAL A 17 -33.07 11.39 4.07
N LEU A 18 -33.44 12.34 4.94
CA LEU A 18 -32.49 13.20 5.64
C LEU A 18 -31.56 12.40 6.57
N GLY A 19 -32.07 11.38 7.27
CA GLY A 19 -31.28 10.48 8.08
C GLY A 19 -30.23 9.71 7.28
N VAL A 20 -30.63 9.14 6.15
CA VAL A 20 -29.72 8.44 5.24
C VAL A 20 -28.65 9.39 4.67
N PHE A 21 -29.06 10.58 4.24
CA PHE A 21 -28.14 11.58 3.72
C PHE A 21 -27.11 12.02 4.78
N SER A 22 -27.59 12.32 6.01
CA SER A 22 -26.74 12.70 7.13
C SER A 22 -25.76 11.58 7.50
N PHE A 23 -26.19 10.32 7.46
CA PHE A 23 -25.34 9.16 7.69
C PHE A 23 -24.20 9.06 6.66
N PHE A 24 -24.51 9.21 5.38
CA PHE A 24 -23.50 9.18 4.32
C PHE A 24 -22.54 10.37 4.40
N ALA A 25 -23.05 11.57 4.68
CA ALA A 25 -22.24 12.77 4.89
C ALA A 25 -21.28 12.60 6.09
N TYR A 26 -21.79 12.13 7.22
CA TYR A 26 -21.00 11.84 8.42
C TYR A 26 -19.92 10.79 8.16
N ARG A 27 -20.28 9.69 7.49
CA ARG A 27 -19.33 8.66 7.07
C ARG A 27 -18.20 9.23 6.17
N ARG A 28 -18.54 10.13 5.24
CA ARG A 28 -17.58 10.77 4.35
C ARG A 28 -16.60 11.68 5.11
N VAL A 29 -17.10 12.45 6.08
CA VAL A 29 -16.28 13.32 6.93
C VAL A 29 -15.34 12.48 7.81
N LEU A 30 -15.84 11.42 8.44
CA LEU A 30 -15.04 10.51 9.25
C LEU A 30 -13.94 9.81 8.43
N ARG A 31 -14.25 9.37 7.21
CA ARG A 31 -13.24 8.79 6.30
C ARG A 31 -12.13 9.79 5.98
N LYS A 32 -12.48 11.04 5.68
CA LYS A 32 -11.47 12.06 5.40
C LYS A 32 -10.60 12.37 6.61
N ALA A 33 -11.20 12.59 7.78
CA ALA A 33 -10.46 12.91 8.99
C ALA A 33 -9.51 11.78 9.43
N LYS A 34 -10.00 10.54 9.41
CA LYS A 34 -9.17 9.36 9.77
C LYS A 34 -8.25 8.89 8.64
N GLY A 35 -8.56 9.20 7.38
CA GLY A 35 -7.69 8.97 6.24
C GLY A 35 -6.39 9.76 6.33
N ILE A 36 -6.46 11.02 6.80
CA ILE A 36 -5.31 11.86 7.05
C ILE A 36 -4.43 11.27 8.16
N GLU A 37 -5.04 10.87 9.28
CA GLU A 37 -4.30 10.27 10.40
C GLU A 37 -3.65 8.91 10.02
N ARG A 38 -4.34 8.10 9.21
CA ARG A 38 -3.86 6.78 8.78
C ARG A 38 -2.91 6.82 7.60
N GLY A 39 -3.00 7.85 6.77
CA GLY A 39 -2.22 8.01 5.56
C GLY A 39 -1.01 8.92 5.69
N LEU A 40 -1.02 9.87 6.62
CA LEU A 40 0.08 10.84 6.79
C LEU A 40 1.00 10.52 7.98
N LYS A 41 0.54 9.71 8.96
CA LYS A 41 1.41 9.22 10.03
C LYS A 41 2.06 7.91 9.62
N MET A 42 2.95 8.01 8.65
CA MET A 42 3.73 6.90 8.14
C MET A 42 5.17 7.03 8.62
N VAL A 43 5.80 5.89 8.87
CA VAL A 43 7.22 5.80 9.19
C VAL A 43 7.93 5.32 7.93
N PRO A 44 8.83 6.11 7.36
CA PRO A 44 9.64 5.69 6.23
C PRO A 44 10.78 4.78 6.70
N LEU A 45 10.87 3.62 6.10
CA LEU A 45 11.89 2.61 6.36
C LEU A 45 12.72 2.39 5.10
N LEU A 46 14.03 2.45 5.23
CA LEU A 46 14.99 2.08 4.20
C LEU A 46 15.35 0.60 4.38
N ILE A 47 15.23 -0.16 3.30
CA ILE A 47 15.49 -1.60 3.28
C ILE A 47 16.82 -1.84 2.56
N HIS A 48 17.79 -2.35 3.29
CA HIS A 48 19.05 -2.83 2.73
C HIS A 48 18.94 -4.33 2.51
N LEU A 49 18.87 -4.74 1.27
CA LEU A 49 18.93 -6.16 0.91
C LEU A 49 20.37 -6.67 1.03
N PRO A 50 20.58 -7.90 1.52
CA PRO A 50 21.90 -8.50 1.51
C PRO A 50 22.40 -8.62 0.07
N PRO A 51 23.71 -8.47 -0.16
CA PRO A 51 24.27 -8.76 -1.47
C PRO A 51 23.90 -10.20 -1.87
N PRO A 52 23.66 -10.45 -3.15
CA PRO A 52 23.49 -11.82 -3.60
C PRO A 52 24.70 -12.62 -3.10
N ALA A 53 24.45 -13.75 -2.42
CA ALA A 53 25.53 -14.65 -2.06
C ALA A 53 26.32 -14.95 -3.33
N ASP A 54 27.67 -14.94 -3.23
CA ASP A 54 28.54 -15.21 -4.38
C ASP A 54 28.18 -16.54 -5.02
N GLU A 55 27.19 -16.49 -5.89
CA GLU A 55 26.64 -17.62 -6.65
C GLU A 55 27.57 -18.00 -7.80
N THR A 56 28.77 -17.41 -7.85
CA THR A 56 29.71 -17.53 -8.97
C THR A 56 30.10 -18.99 -9.27
N GLU A 57 30.01 -19.87 -8.28
CA GLU A 57 30.32 -21.31 -8.51
C GLU A 57 29.06 -22.20 -8.67
N GLN A 58 27.91 -21.77 -8.20
CA GLN A 58 26.66 -22.55 -8.29
C GLN A 58 25.76 -22.14 -9.47
N GLN A 59 25.95 -20.94 -10.03
CA GLN A 59 25.15 -20.44 -11.15
C GLN A 59 25.37 -21.21 -12.46
N THR A 60 26.46 -21.95 -12.59
CA THR A 60 26.76 -22.70 -13.84
C THR A 60 25.80 -23.89 -14.06
N MET A 61 25.00 -24.28 -13.08
CA MET A 61 24.08 -25.41 -13.17
C MET A 61 22.61 -25.11 -12.85
N ARG A 62 22.28 -23.93 -12.34
CA ARG A 62 20.88 -23.55 -12.10
C ARG A 62 20.32 -22.79 -13.30
N ASP A 63 19.16 -23.23 -13.78
CA ASP A 63 18.41 -22.47 -14.80
C ASP A 63 18.04 -21.08 -14.23
N VAL A 64 18.24 -20.05 -15.03
CA VAL A 64 17.86 -18.66 -14.69
C VAL A 64 16.38 -18.57 -14.26
N ARG A 65 15.53 -19.41 -14.84
CA ARG A 65 14.11 -19.53 -14.46
C ARG A 65 13.91 -19.97 -13.01
N ASP A 66 14.70 -20.92 -12.51
CA ASP A 66 14.57 -21.40 -11.13
C ASP A 66 14.95 -20.32 -10.14
N VAL A 67 16.00 -19.54 -10.44
CA VAL A 67 16.41 -18.40 -9.61
C VAL A 67 15.31 -17.32 -9.60
N MET A 68 14.75 -17.00 -10.76
CA MET A 68 13.66 -16.02 -10.84
C MET A 68 12.41 -16.50 -10.08
N ARG A 69 12.07 -17.78 -10.17
CA ARG A 69 10.93 -18.37 -9.45
C ARG A 69 11.14 -18.33 -7.94
N GLU A 70 12.35 -18.60 -7.48
CA GLU A 70 12.72 -18.51 -6.06
C GLU A 70 12.56 -17.07 -5.56
N LYS A 71 13.09 -16.07 -6.29
CA LYS A 71 12.96 -14.64 -5.95
C LYS A 71 11.50 -14.16 -5.98
N ALA A 72 10.72 -14.62 -6.95
CA ALA A 72 9.29 -14.32 -7.01
C ALA A 72 8.53 -14.91 -5.81
N SER A 73 8.87 -16.13 -5.40
CA SER A 73 8.28 -16.78 -4.21
C SER A 73 8.60 -16.03 -2.92
N GLN A 74 9.82 -15.48 -2.78
CA GLN A 74 10.19 -14.64 -1.64
C GLN A 74 9.33 -13.37 -1.60
N ALA A 75 9.16 -12.70 -2.75
CA ALA A 75 8.31 -11.52 -2.85
C ALA A 75 6.84 -11.87 -2.55
N GLN A 76 6.33 -12.99 -3.06
CA GLN A 76 4.97 -13.45 -2.76
C GLN A 76 4.77 -13.65 -1.26
N THR A 77 5.71 -14.29 -0.57
CA THR A 77 5.66 -14.46 0.89
C THR A 77 5.53 -13.12 1.61
N LEU A 78 6.29 -12.10 1.18
CA LEU A 78 6.18 -10.75 1.73
C LEU A 78 4.78 -10.16 1.53
N TYR A 79 4.24 -10.24 0.31
CA TYR A 79 2.91 -9.71 0.00
C TYR A 79 1.79 -10.45 0.74
N ASP A 80 1.90 -11.76 0.92
CA ASP A 80 0.93 -12.56 1.69
C ASP A 80 0.91 -12.16 3.17
N LEU A 81 2.08 -11.93 3.76
CA LEU A 81 2.20 -11.43 5.13
C LEU A 81 1.59 -10.02 5.27
N ILE A 82 1.84 -9.15 4.30
CA ILE A 82 1.24 -7.80 4.26
C ILE A 82 -0.27 -7.88 4.09
N ALA A 83 -0.77 -8.73 3.20
CA ALA A 83 -2.20 -8.95 2.99
C ALA A 83 -2.90 -9.41 4.28
N GLY A 84 -2.21 -10.23 5.08
CA GLY A 84 -2.68 -10.65 6.41
C GLY A 84 -2.88 -9.50 7.40
N THR A 85 -2.30 -8.33 7.18
CA THR A 85 -2.52 -7.13 8.02
C THR A 85 -3.84 -6.41 7.71
N ALA A 86 -4.55 -6.80 6.66
CA ALA A 86 -5.83 -6.22 6.27
C ALA A 86 -6.86 -6.38 7.41
N GLN A 87 -7.59 -5.30 7.69
CA GLN A 87 -8.60 -5.31 8.75
C GLN A 87 -9.99 -5.60 8.16
N PRO A 88 -10.55 -6.79 8.33
CA PRO A 88 -11.93 -7.05 7.94
C PRO A 88 -12.91 -6.38 8.91
N GLY A 89 -14.12 -6.09 8.44
CA GLY A 89 -15.25 -5.69 9.25
C GLY A 89 -15.64 -4.21 9.19
N LEU A 90 -16.53 -3.82 10.09
CA LEU A 90 -17.18 -2.50 10.09
C LEU A 90 -16.20 -1.33 10.21
N LYS A 91 -15.12 -1.49 10.97
CA LYS A 91 -14.09 -0.44 11.11
C LYS A 91 -13.43 -0.10 9.78
N SER A 92 -13.08 -1.10 9.00
CA SER A 92 -12.50 -0.93 7.68
C SER A 92 -13.49 -0.29 6.70
N ASN A 93 -14.76 -0.70 6.77
CA ASN A 93 -15.80 -0.10 5.94
C ASN A 93 -16.05 1.38 6.26
N PHE A 94 -15.94 1.79 7.53
CA PHE A 94 -16.14 3.17 7.93
C PHE A 94 -14.91 4.06 7.72
N TYR A 95 -13.73 3.58 8.09
CA TYR A 95 -12.51 4.40 8.15
C TYR A 95 -11.53 4.13 7.00
N GLY A 96 -11.79 3.13 6.17
CA GLY A 96 -10.89 2.68 5.12
C GLY A 96 -9.82 1.70 5.63
N GLN A 97 -9.13 1.06 4.71
CA GLN A 97 -7.97 0.21 5.00
C GLN A 97 -6.73 1.05 5.30
N ARG A 98 -5.81 0.46 6.05
CA ARG A 98 -4.44 0.97 6.14
C ARG A 98 -3.74 0.70 4.81
N HIS A 99 -2.85 1.57 4.41
CA HIS A 99 -2.04 1.34 3.23
C HIS A 99 -0.55 1.35 3.60
N ILE A 100 0.21 0.70 2.79
CA ILE A 100 1.67 0.62 2.87
C ILE A 100 2.16 1.00 1.49
N ALA A 101 3.15 1.87 1.41
CA ALA A 101 3.77 2.24 0.14
C ALA A 101 5.13 1.56 0.03
N PHE A 102 5.44 1.05 -1.16
CA PHE A 102 6.77 0.60 -1.54
C PHE A 102 7.30 1.51 -2.63
N GLU A 103 8.51 1.97 -2.45
CA GLU A 103 9.15 2.91 -3.34
C GLU A 103 10.54 2.39 -3.73
N VAL A 104 10.87 2.48 -5.00
CA VAL A 104 12.19 2.16 -5.52
C VAL A 104 12.80 3.44 -6.06
N ILE A 105 13.90 3.87 -5.47
CA ILE A 105 14.57 5.12 -5.81
C ILE A 105 15.95 4.83 -6.34
N ALA A 106 16.22 5.25 -7.57
CA ALA A 106 17.56 5.21 -8.14
C ALA A 106 18.24 6.57 -7.96
N SER A 107 19.35 6.59 -7.24
CA SER A 107 20.11 7.80 -6.93
C SER A 107 21.60 7.50 -6.95
N ASN A 108 22.39 8.35 -7.62
CA ASN A 108 23.84 8.21 -7.69
C ASN A 108 24.34 6.83 -8.18
N GLY A 109 23.61 6.19 -9.08
CA GLY A 109 23.94 4.86 -9.58
C GLY A 109 23.60 3.70 -8.64
N LEU A 110 22.96 3.97 -7.51
CA LEU A 110 22.48 2.98 -6.54
C LEU A 110 20.97 2.91 -6.55
N VAL A 111 20.43 1.74 -6.27
CA VAL A 111 18.99 1.51 -6.10
C VAL A 111 18.70 1.33 -4.61
N HIS A 112 17.77 2.12 -4.14
CA HIS A 112 17.31 2.09 -2.75
C HIS A 112 15.86 1.64 -2.69
N PHE A 113 15.54 0.78 -1.74
CA PHE A 113 14.19 0.31 -1.49
C PHE A 113 13.65 0.96 -0.22
N PHE A 114 12.56 1.68 -0.34
CA PHE A 114 11.86 2.31 0.78
C PHE A 114 10.48 1.70 0.96
N THR A 115 10.02 1.73 2.18
CA THR A 115 8.62 1.46 2.48
C THR A 115 8.11 2.47 3.48
N ALA A 116 6.94 3.03 3.22
CA ALA A 116 6.25 3.88 4.19
C ALA A 116 5.13 3.07 4.85
N VAL A 117 5.20 2.98 6.16
CA VAL A 117 4.38 2.07 6.96
C VAL A 117 3.65 2.82 8.08
N PRO A 118 2.36 2.57 8.33
CA PRO A 118 1.68 3.11 9.50
C PRO A 118 2.40 2.70 10.80
N VAL A 119 2.57 3.64 11.73
CA VAL A 119 3.28 3.42 13.01
C VAL A 119 2.88 2.10 13.70
N ALA A 120 1.58 1.76 13.68
CA ALA A 120 1.08 0.55 14.33
C ALA A 120 1.45 -0.77 13.62
N LEU A 121 2.03 -0.71 12.42
CA LEU A 121 2.40 -1.88 11.62
C LEU A 121 3.92 -2.01 11.42
N VAL A 122 4.72 -1.08 11.93
CA VAL A 122 6.18 -1.05 11.72
C VAL A 122 6.79 -2.39 12.08
N SER A 123 6.63 -2.86 13.30
CA SER A 123 7.21 -4.12 13.76
C SER A 123 6.72 -5.35 12.96
N THR A 124 5.47 -5.34 12.53
CA THR A 124 4.91 -6.43 11.72
C THR A 124 5.53 -6.46 10.33
N ILE A 125 5.71 -5.29 9.72
CA ILE A 125 6.32 -5.19 8.38
C ILE A 125 7.82 -5.48 8.43
N GLU A 126 8.52 -5.03 9.47
CA GLU A 126 9.93 -5.40 9.69
C GLU A 126 10.11 -6.91 9.77
N GLN A 127 9.27 -7.59 10.55
CA GLN A 127 9.29 -9.05 10.65
C GLN A 127 8.94 -9.72 9.31
N ALA A 128 7.96 -9.20 8.57
CA ALA A 128 7.60 -9.72 7.27
C ALA A 128 8.76 -9.61 6.26
N ILE A 129 9.44 -8.45 6.23
CA ILE A 129 10.61 -8.25 5.37
C ILE A 129 11.75 -9.18 5.76
N GLN A 130 12.07 -9.31 7.05
CA GLN A 130 13.13 -10.20 7.52
C GLN A 130 12.82 -11.67 7.28
N THR A 131 11.53 -12.05 7.31
CA THR A 131 11.10 -13.42 7.00
C THR A 131 11.26 -13.73 5.51
N ALA A 132 10.85 -12.79 4.64
CA ALA A 132 10.95 -12.98 3.19
C ALA A 132 12.40 -12.85 2.69
N TYR A 133 13.16 -11.95 3.30
CA TYR A 133 14.56 -11.65 2.94
C TYR A 133 15.47 -11.78 4.17
N PRO A 134 15.89 -13.00 4.53
CA PRO A 134 16.79 -13.21 5.65
C PRO A 134 18.10 -12.43 5.47
N GLY A 135 18.48 -11.67 6.50
CA GLY A 135 19.65 -10.80 6.45
C GLY A 135 19.38 -9.38 5.92
N ALA A 136 18.14 -9.04 5.55
CA ALA A 136 17.77 -7.67 5.26
C ALA A 136 17.94 -6.79 6.52
N ARG A 137 18.56 -5.64 6.36
CA ARG A 137 18.68 -4.61 7.39
C ARG A 137 17.67 -3.51 7.11
N ILE A 138 16.93 -3.13 8.14
CA ILE A 138 15.89 -2.10 8.03
C ILE A 138 16.31 -0.94 8.93
N GLU A 139 16.19 0.26 8.40
CA GLU A 139 16.56 1.50 9.07
C GLU A 139 15.42 2.49 8.94
N GLU A 140 14.99 3.08 10.05
CA GLU A 140 14.06 4.19 10.05
C GLU A 140 14.81 5.45 9.59
N VAL A 141 14.27 6.13 8.58
CA VAL A 141 14.89 7.31 7.97
C VAL A 141 13.94 8.48 8.02
N GLU A 142 14.48 9.68 7.80
CA GLU A 142 13.64 10.86 7.59
C GLU A 142 12.93 10.77 6.24
N ASP A 143 11.78 11.43 6.14
CA ASP A 143 10.95 11.43 4.91
C ASP A 143 11.77 11.92 3.72
N HIS A 144 11.83 11.10 2.68
CA HIS A 144 12.56 11.39 1.46
C HIS A 144 11.67 12.21 0.50
N ASN A 145 11.85 13.51 0.50
CA ASN A 145 11.13 14.39 -0.41
C ASN A 145 11.88 14.56 -1.73
N ILE A 146 11.43 13.86 -2.77
CA ILE A 146 11.98 13.95 -4.13
C ILE A 146 11.83 15.36 -4.75
N PHE A 147 10.93 16.18 -4.22
CA PHE A 147 10.71 17.57 -4.65
C PHE A 147 11.55 18.57 -3.86
N ASN A 148 12.34 18.14 -2.89
CA ASN A 148 13.26 19.01 -2.17
C ASN A 148 14.38 19.42 -3.14
N PRO A 149 14.59 20.71 -3.42
CA PRO A 149 15.55 21.16 -4.42
C PRO A 149 16.99 21.01 -3.90
N GLN A 150 17.49 19.80 -3.91
CA GLN A 150 18.91 19.51 -3.75
C GLN A 150 19.57 19.48 -5.13
N GLY A 151 19.79 20.65 -5.70
CA GLY A 151 20.50 20.80 -6.97
C GLY A 151 19.70 21.49 -8.06
N LYS A 152 20.35 21.72 -9.21
CA LYS A 152 19.73 22.29 -10.41
C LYS A 152 18.91 21.20 -11.09
N LEU A 153 17.63 21.08 -10.77
CA LEU A 153 16.71 20.25 -11.53
C LEU A 153 16.49 20.89 -12.91
N SER A 154 16.90 20.22 -13.97
CA SER A 154 16.67 20.65 -15.35
C SER A 154 15.25 20.34 -15.85
N GLY A 155 14.51 19.51 -15.12
CA GLY A 155 13.13 19.15 -15.42
C GLY A 155 12.68 17.94 -14.61
N THR A 156 11.36 17.75 -14.52
CA THR A 156 10.73 16.59 -13.89
C THR A 156 9.81 15.93 -14.90
N VAL A 157 9.93 14.63 -15.07
CA VAL A 157 9.03 13.80 -15.89
C VAL A 157 8.39 12.77 -14.98
N GLY A 158 7.07 12.69 -15.03
CA GLY A 158 6.28 11.71 -14.28
C GLY A 158 5.41 10.91 -15.22
N GLY A 159 5.06 9.69 -14.82
CA GLY A 159 4.16 8.83 -15.55
C GLY A 159 3.50 7.81 -14.63
N GLU A 160 2.40 7.24 -15.11
CA GLU A 160 1.68 6.17 -14.43
C GLU A 160 1.71 4.92 -15.31
N LEU A 161 1.98 3.78 -14.68
CA LEU A 161 1.87 2.49 -15.35
C LEU A 161 0.42 2.04 -15.31
N VAL A 162 -0.17 1.88 -16.49
CA VAL A 162 -1.55 1.38 -16.63
C VAL A 162 -1.55 0.09 -17.44
N LEU A 163 -2.51 -0.77 -17.17
CA LEU A 163 -2.70 -1.97 -17.97
C LEU A 163 -3.11 -1.59 -19.39
N LYS A 164 -2.46 -2.18 -20.39
CA LYS A 164 -2.78 -1.97 -21.81
C LYS A 164 -4.16 -2.54 -22.17
N GLN A 165 -4.57 -3.60 -21.49
CA GLN A 165 -5.87 -4.26 -21.67
C GLN A 165 -6.69 -4.14 -20.39
N GLU A 166 -7.95 -4.54 -20.45
CA GLU A 166 -8.83 -4.54 -19.28
C GLU A 166 -8.27 -5.41 -18.16
N TYR A 167 -8.53 -5.02 -16.93
CA TYR A 167 -8.05 -5.69 -15.70
C TYR A 167 -8.49 -7.17 -15.57
N SER A 168 -9.46 -7.61 -16.39
CA SER A 168 -9.92 -9.00 -16.46
C SER A 168 -8.95 -9.93 -17.17
N TYR A 169 -7.98 -9.39 -17.92
CA TYR A 169 -6.96 -10.20 -18.58
C TYR A 169 -5.83 -10.52 -17.58
N PRO A 170 -5.41 -11.79 -17.50
CA PRO A 170 -4.31 -12.16 -16.63
C PRO A 170 -3.01 -11.47 -17.11
N ILE A 171 -2.22 -10.99 -16.14
CA ILE A 171 -0.85 -10.57 -16.40
C ILE A 171 -0.04 -11.86 -16.61
N GLU A 172 0.83 -11.85 -17.61
CA GLU A 172 1.75 -12.97 -17.86
C GLU A 172 2.59 -13.22 -16.58
N THR A 173 2.54 -14.43 -16.07
CA THR A 173 3.29 -14.88 -14.91
C THR A 173 4.53 -15.68 -15.33
N LEU A 174 5.42 -15.93 -14.41
CA LEU A 174 6.66 -16.69 -14.66
C LEU A 174 6.46 -18.22 -14.74
N ASP A 175 5.19 -18.68 -14.85
CA ASP A 175 4.84 -20.10 -14.94
C ASP A 175 5.18 -20.70 -16.31
#